data_1012732956dd742e7bb02ce50831e90a
#
_entry.id   1012732956dd742e7bb02ce50831e90a
#
_cell.length_a   1.000
_cell.length_b   1.000
_cell.length_c   1.000
_cell.angle_alpha   90.00
_cell.angle_beta   90.00
_cell.angle_gamma   90.00
#
_symmetry.space_group_name_H-M   'P 1'
#
loop_
_entity.id
_entity.type
_entity.pdbx_description
1 polymer ?
#
loop_
_entity_poly.entity_id
_entity_poly.type
_entity_poly.pdbx_seq_one_letter_code
_entity_poly.pdbx_strand_id
1 'polypeptide(L)'
;DDSFDYLIKNPGVPIDHKYVLKARELGIEVMNEVEMAYRLLPEGVKMIAITGTNGKTTTTTLTYEIMKKAFGDKVFLAGNIGYPLSSILNDVKSGDIIVIEVSCQQLENLTQFNPDVALMTNLSPAHIDFLKSYENYKRVKAKLFQNHTSDNVAILNIENDDVIEETKNIK
;
A
#
# COMPACT_ATOMS: atom_id res chain seq x y z
N ASP A 1 -1.81 -24.30 14.81
CA ASP A 1 -0.97 -24.40 15.98
C ASP A 1 -0.13 -23.11 16.13
N ASP A 2 0.63 -23.00 17.16
CA ASP A 2 1.45 -21.84 17.53
C ASP A 2 2.91 -21.92 17.04
N SER A 3 3.17 -22.81 16.09
CA SER A 3 4.51 -23.00 15.51
C SER A 3 4.87 -22.00 14.39
N PHE A 4 3.94 -21.10 14.06
CA PHE A 4 4.13 -20.08 13.02
C PHE A 4 4.31 -18.69 13.61
N ASP A 5 5.28 -17.95 13.11
CA ASP A 5 5.52 -16.54 13.50
C ASP A 5 4.59 -15.58 12.76
N TYR A 6 4.24 -15.91 11.50
CA TYR A 6 3.46 -15.03 10.62
C TYR A 6 2.38 -15.81 9.85
N LEU A 7 1.24 -15.13 9.62
CA LEU A 7 0.24 -15.51 8.63
C LEU A 7 0.22 -14.46 7.51
N ILE A 8 0.72 -14.83 6.33
CA ILE A 8 0.64 -13.97 5.16
C ILE A 8 -0.62 -14.32 4.39
N LYS A 9 -1.63 -13.43 4.46
CA LYS A 9 -2.91 -13.64 3.79
C LYS A 9 -2.96 -13.00 2.40
N ASN A 10 -3.67 -13.62 1.48
CA ASN A 10 -4.06 -12.94 0.24
C ASN A 10 -4.95 -11.72 0.58
N PRO A 11 -4.76 -10.56 -0.06
CA PRO A 11 -5.58 -9.37 0.21
C PRO A 11 -7.09 -9.59 0.11
N GLY A 12 -7.55 -10.47 -0.79
CA GLY A 12 -8.97 -10.83 -0.95
C GLY A 12 -9.54 -11.71 0.17
N VAL A 13 -8.74 -12.26 1.07
CA VAL A 13 -9.23 -12.98 2.25
C VAL A 13 -9.69 -11.95 3.30
N PRO A 14 -10.97 -11.99 3.75
CA PRO A 14 -11.48 -11.06 4.75
C PRO A 14 -10.72 -11.13 6.09
N ILE A 15 -10.67 -10.03 6.81
CA ILE A 15 -10.02 -9.96 8.13
C ILE A 15 -10.75 -10.74 9.22
N ASP A 16 -12.02 -11.05 9.02
CA ASP A 16 -12.86 -11.87 9.89
C ASP A 16 -12.93 -13.35 9.46
N HIS A 17 -12.11 -13.76 8.49
CA HIS A 17 -12.00 -15.17 8.12
C HIS A 17 -11.48 -16.01 9.31
N LYS A 18 -12.08 -17.19 9.52
CA LYS A 18 -11.82 -18.06 10.68
C LYS A 18 -10.32 -18.32 10.96
N TYR A 19 -9.50 -18.48 9.94
CA TYR A 19 -8.05 -18.69 10.11
C TYR A 19 -7.31 -17.43 10.46
N VAL A 20 -7.77 -16.26 9.98
CA VAL A 20 -7.20 -14.95 10.37
C VAL A 20 -7.49 -14.65 11.84
N LEU A 21 -8.74 -14.89 12.27
CA LEU A 21 -9.12 -14.74 13.68
C LEU A 21 -8.32 -15.71 14.58
N LYS A 22 -8.19 -16.98 14.15
CA LYS A 22 -7.43 -17.97 14.90
C LYS A 22 -5.95 -17.62 15.02
N ALA A 23 -5.32 -17.11 13.96
CA ALA A 23 -3.94 -16.63 14.01
C ALA A 23 -3.78 -15.52 15.06
N ARG A 24 -4.68 -14.53 15.05
CA ARG A 24 -4.67 -13.43 16.04
C ARG A 24 -4.88 -13.90 17.48
N GLU A 25 -5.79 -14.87 17.71
CA GLU A 25 -5.98 -15.50 19.02
C GLU A 25 -4.71 -16.18 19.54
N LEU A 26 -3.90 -16.72 18.65
CA LEU A 26 -2.61 -17.37 18.96
C LEU A 26 -1.43 -16.37 19.05
N GLY A 27 -1.69 -15.07 18.87
CA GLY A 27 -0.64 -14.07 18.86
C GLY A 27 0.23 -14.05 17.59
N ILE A 28 -0.19 -14.79 16.55
CA ILE A 28 0.51 -14.84 15.26
C ILE A 28 0.23 -13.54 14.50
N GLU A 29 1.28 -12.85 14.06
CA GLU A 29 1.13 -11.63 13.30
C GLU A 29 0.52 -11.91 11.91
N VAL A 30 -0.54 -11.16 11.57
CA VAL A 30 -1.24 -11.28 10.28
C VAL A 30 -0.90 -10.10 9.40
N MET A 31 -0.31 -10.38 8.24
CA MET A 31 0.03 -9.38 7.24
C MET A 31 -0.33 -9.84 5.84
N ASN A 32 -0.20 -8.97 4.86
CA ASN A 32 -0.30 -9.35 3.44
C ASN A 32 1.08 -9.34 2.77
N GLU A 33 1.09 -9.70 1.49
CA GLU A 33 2.30 -9.80 0.66
C GLU A 33 3.06 -8.47 0.58
N VAL A 34 2.34 -7.33 0.44
CA VAL A 34 2.96 -6.01 0.32
C VAL A 34 3.70 -5.63 1.61
N GLU A 35 3.09 -5.86 2.77
CA GLU A 35 3.71 -5.60 4.07
C GLU A 35 4.95 -6.48 4.29
N MET A 36 4.83 -7.77 3.99
CA MET A 36 5.93 -8.72 4.12
C MET A 36 7.09 -8.32 3.21
N ALA A 37 6.81 -8.05 1.94
CA ALA A 37 7.82 -7.68 0.98
C ALA A 37 8.49 -6.34 1.32
N TYR A 38 7.70 -5.34 1.76
CA TYR A 38 8.22 -4.06 2.22
C TYR A 38 9.27 -4.21 3.33
N ARG A 39 9.01 -5.07 4.31
CA ARG A 39 9.94 -5.34 5.43
C ARG A 39 11.24 -6.04 5.00
N LEU A 40 11.25 -6.65 3.83
CA LEU A 40 12.41 -7.36 3.27
C LEU A 40 13.17 -6.54 2.22
N LEU A 41 12.69 -5.34 1.88
CA LEU A 41 13.39 -4.47 0.93
C LEU A 41 14.77 -4.07 1.46
N PRO A 42 15.78 -3.97 0.58
CA PRO A 42 17.07 -3.41 0.95
C PRO A 42 16.93 -1.95 1.45
N GLU A 43 17.75 -1.60 2.42
CA GLU A 43 17.85 -0.21 2.88
C GLU A 43 18.25 0.72 1.73
N GLY A 44 17.65 1.92 1.69
CA GLY A 44 17.93 2.93 0.67
C GLY A 44 17.12 2.79 -0.62
N VAL A 45 16.21 1.82 -0.72
CA VAL A 45 15.20 1.79 -1.79
C VAL A 45 14.20 2.92 -1.56
N LYS A 46 13.84 3.62 -2.65
CA LYS A 46 12.82 4.68 -2.62
C LYS A 46 11.49 4.17 -3.14
N MET A 47 10.40 4.56 -2.50
CA MET A 47 9.06 4.08 -2.86
C MET A 47 8.08 5.22 -3.12
N ILE A 48 7.39 5.14 -4.26
CA ILE A 48 6.28 6.01 -4.65
C ILE A 48 5.02 5.15 -4.67
N ALA A 49 4.14 5.33 -3.70
CA ALA A 49 2.93 4.54 -3.55
C ALA A 49 1.69 5.34 -3.96
N ILE A 50 0.83 4.72 -4.75
CA ILE A 50 -0.35 5.36 -5.35
C ILE A 50 -1.60 4.58 -4.99
N THR A 51 -2.59 5.28 -4.43
CA THR A 51 -3.92 4.75 -4.14
C THR A 51 -5.02 5.71 -4.59
N GLY A 52 -6.27 5.34 -4.34
CA GLY A 52 -7.48 6.10 -4.66
C GLY A 52 -8.61 5.20 -5.09
N THR A 53 -9.78 5.77 -5.37
CA THR A 53 -10.90 5.01 -5.93
C THR A 53 -10.70 4.81 -7.42
N ASN A 54 -10.54 5.89 -8.17
CA ASN A 54 -10.37 5.89 -9.61
C ASN A 54 -9.00 6.48 -10.00
N GLY A 55 -8.51 6.11 -11.19
CA GLY A 55 -7.28 6.67 -11.76
C GLY A 55 -5.97 6.11 -11.21
N LYS A 56 -5.98 5.20 -10.23
CA LYS A 56 -4.77 4.56 -9.68
C LYS A 56 -3.86 4.03 -10.77
N THR A 57 -4.35 3.09 -11.56
CA THR A 57 -3.58 2.40 -12.61
C THR A 57 -2.97 3.37 -13.62
N THR A 58 -3.77 4.33 -14.09
CA THR A 58 -3.29 5.35 -15.03
C THR A 58 -2.18 6.20 -14.40
N THR A 59 -2.39 6.68 -13.18
CA THR A 59 -1.41 7.51 -12.45
C THR A 59 -0.14 6.70 -12.16
N THR A 60 -0.28 5.46 -11.69
CA THR A 60 0.88 4.59 -11.39
C THR A 60 1.69 4.30 -12.65
N THR A 61 1.02 3.92 -13.74
CA THR A 61 1.70 3.64 -15.02
C THR A 61 2.41 4.90 -15.55
N LEU A 62 1.74 6.06 -15.54
CA LEU A 62 2.34 7.31 -15.98
C LEU A 62 3.55 7.69 -15.11
N THR A 63 3.42 7.58 -13.81
CA THR A 63 4.53 7.83 -12.87
C THR A 63 5.70 6.87 -13.16
N TYR A 64 5.42 5.59 -13.32
CA TYR A 64 6.45 4.60 -13.67
C TYR A 64 7.16 4.95 -14.98
N GLU A 65 6.44 5.28 -16.06
CA GLU A 65 7.02 5.63 -17.35
C GLU A 65 7.92 6.88 -17.28
N ILE A 66 7.47 7.90 -16.54
CA ILE A 66 8.26 9.12 -16.31
C ILE A 66 9.54 8.78 -15.53
N MET A 67 9.42 8.04 -14.44
CA MET A 67 10.55 7.65 -13.61
C MET A 67 11.51 6.72 -14.38
N LYS A 68 10.99 5.75 -15.13
CA LYS A 68 11.77 4.85 -15.98
C LYS A 68 12.57 5.60 -17.04
N LYS A 69 11.98 6.63 -17.64
CA LYS A 69 12.67 7.50 -18.61
C LYS A 69 13.81 8.29 -17.97
N ALA A 70 13.64 8.71 -16.72
CA ALA A 70 14.61 9.53 -16.00
C ALA A 70 15.74 8.70 -15.37
N PHE A 71 15.44 7.50 -14.84
CA PHE A 71 16.35 6.71 -14.00
C PHE A 71 16.70 5.33 -14.58
N GLY A 72 16.14 4.97 -15.74
CA GLY A 72 16.46 3.71 -16.45
C GLY A 72 16.05 2.46 -15.67
N ASP A 73 16.94 1.47 -15.65
CA ASP A 73 16.67 0.15 -15.08
C ASP A 73 16.62 0.11 -13.53
N LYS A 74 16.81 1.24 -12.90
CA LYS A 74 16.62 1.40 -11.45
C LYS A 74 15.17 1.55 -11.01
N VAL A 75 14.22 1.52 -11.94
CA VAL A 75 12.81 1.75 -11.63
C VAL A 75 12.00 0.49 -11.86
N PHE A 76 11.26 0.08 -10.83
CA PHE A 76 10.40 -1.10 -10.81
C PHE A 76 8.94 -0.71 -10.68
N LEU A 77 8.05 -1.47 -11.32
CA LEU A 77 6.60 -1.35 -11.19
C LEU A 77 6.07 -2.56 -10.42
N ALA A 78 5.33 -2.32 -9.34
CA ALA A 78 4.84 -3.41 -8.48
C ALA A 78 3.46 -3.14 -7.87
N GLY A 79 2.92 -4.13 -7.18
CA GLY A 79 1.72 -4.04 -6.36
C GLY A 79 0.47 -4.60 -7.01
N ASN A 80 -0.62 -3.84 -6.98
CA ASN A 80 -1.91 -4.27 -7.56
C ASN A 80 -1.89 -4.34 -9.09
N ILE A 81 -0.91 -3.72 -9.73
CA ILE A 81 -0.59 -3.81 -11.16
C ILE A 81 0.89 -4.15 -11.32
N GLY A 82 1.27 -4.62 -12.49
CA GLY A 82 2.62 -5.08 -12.75
C GLY A 82 2.91 -6.41 -12.05
N TYR A 83 3.96 -6.42 -11.25
CA TYR A 83 4.38 -7.61 -10.51
C TYR A 83 4.05 -7.48 -9.01
N PRO A 84 3.78 -8.60 -8.30
CA PRO A 84 3.76 -8.59 -6.84
C PRO A 84 5.07 -8.01 -6.28
N LEU A 85 5.00 -7.22 -5.21
CA LEU A 85 6.20 -6.61 -4.62
C LEU A 85 7.23 -7.65 -4.22
N SER A 86 6.78 -8.80 -3.70
CA SER A 86 7.63 -9.93 -3.32
C SER A 86 8.42 -10.55 -4.47
N SER A 87 7.91 -10.47 -5.70
CA SER A 87 8.56 -11.09 -6.87
C SER A 87 9.78 -10.32 -7.36
N ILE A 88 9.93 -9.05 -6.99
CA ILE A 88 11.06 -8.21 -7.41
C ILE A 88 12.15 -8.09 -6.33
N LEU A 89 11.97 -8.69 -5.15
CA LEU A 89 12.90 -8.54 -4.02
C LEU A 89 14.34 -8.94 -4.34
N ASN A 90 14.55 -9.94 -5.20
CA ASN A 90 15.88 -10.39 -5.57
C ASN A 90 16.58 -9.48 -6.59
N ASP A 91 15.83 -8.62 -7.28
CA ASP A 91 16.33 -7.75 -8.34
C ASP A 91 16.58 -6.33 -7.83
N VAL A 92 15.83 -5.89 -6.82
CA VAL A 92 15.88 -4.53 -6.25
C VAL A 92 17.11 -4.36 -5.36
N LYS A 93 17.77 -3.22 -5.48
CA LYS A 93 18.99 -2.85 -4.73
C LYS A 93 18.86 -1.46 -4.10
N SER A 94 19.72 -1.16 -3.15
CA SER A 94 19.83 0.19 -2.58
C SER A 94 20.01 1.26 -3.68
N GLY A 95 19.23 2.32 -3.59
CA GLY A 95 19.17 3.40 -4.58
C GLY A 95 18.23 3.17 -5.75
N ASP A 96 17.53 2.02 -5.79
CA ASP A 96 16.45 1.78 -6.77
C ASP A 96 15.14 2.44 -6.33
N ILE A 97 14.21 2.58 -7.27
CA ILE A 97 12.93 3.24 -7.09
C ILE A 97 11.81 2.24 -7.42
N ILE A 98 10.86 2.10 -6.50
CA ILE A 98 9.67 1.30 -6.73
C ILE A 98 8.46 2.23 -6.87
N VAL A 99 7.73 2.11 -7.98
CA VAL A 99 6.42 2.73 -8.17
C VAL A 99 5.38 1.63 -7.94
N ILE A 100 4.54 1.79 -6.92
CA ILE A 100 3.61 0.75 -6.48
C ILE A 100 2.16 1.24 -6.47
N GLU A 101 1.26 0.48 -7.11
CA GLU A 101 -0.18 0.66 -6.93
C GLU A 101 -0.65 -0.13 -5.71
N VAL A 102 -1.37 0.52 -4.78
CA VAL A 102 -1.88 -0.14 -3.58
C VAL A 102 -3.41 -0.08 -3.52
N SER A 103 -4.04 -1.25 -3.54
CA SER A 103 -5.50 -1.40 -3.40
C SER A 103 -5.96 -1.26 -1.95
N CYS A 104 -7.28 -1.07 -1.71
CA CYS A 104 -7.82 -1.01 -0.36
C CYS A 104 -7.64 -2.33 0.41
N GLN A 105 -7.75 -3.47 -0.28
CA GLN A 105 -7.56 -4.78 0.33
C GLN A 105 -6.11 -5.00 0.78
N GLN A 106 -5.14 -4.43 0.05
CA GLN A 106 -3.74 -4.45 0.46
C GLN A 106 -3.50 -3.50 1.65
N LEU A 107 -4.05 -2.28 1.60
CA LEU A 107 -3.91 -1.28 2.67
C LEU A 107 -4.47 -1.75 4.03
N GLU A 108 -5.49 -2.60 4.03
CA GLU A 108 -6.15 -3.05 5.26
C GLU A 108 -5.20 -3.66 6.30
N ASN A 109 -4.19 -4.39 5.84
CA ASN A 109 -3.23 -5.10 6.69
C ASN A 109 -1.80 -4.54 6.65
N LEU A 110 -1.63 -3.30 6.23
CA LEU A 110 -0.34 -2.62 6.34
C LEU A 110 -0.17 -2.05 7.74
N THR A 111 1.02 -2.23 8.32
CA THR A 111 1.38 -1.77 9.66
C THR A 111 2.67 -0.94 9.68
N GLN A 112 3.74 -1.40 9.04
CA GLN A 112 5.03 -0.72 8.98
C GLN A 112 5.27 -0.01 7.63
N PHE A 113 4.45 -0.30 6.62
CA PHE A 113 4.57 0.28 5.30
C PHE A 113 4.62 1.81 5.36
N ASN A 114 5.70 2.39 4.85
CA ASN A 114 5.95 3.83 4.86
C ASN A 114 6.66 4.27 3.57
N PRO A 115 5.93 4.59 2.50
CA PRO A 115 6.52 5.03 1.24
C PRO A 115 7.10 6.45 1.36
N ASP A 116 8.20 6.73 0.67
CA ASP A 116 8.81 8.08 0.64
C ASP A 116 7.85 9.12 0.05
N VAL A 117 7.10 8.73 -0.98
CA VAL A 117 6.06 9.55 -1.60
C VAL A 117 4.77 8.74 -1.66
N ALA A 118 3.69 9.28 -1.13
CA ALA A 118 2.36 8.68 -1.21
C ALA A 118 1.38 9.60 -1.92
N LEU A 119 0.61 9.06 -2.87
CA LEU A 119 -0.38 9.80 -3.66
C LEU A 119 -1.77 9.19 -3.51
N MET A 120 -2.75 10.02 -3.20
CA MET A 120 -4.18 9.65 -3.23
C MET A 120 -4.91 10.44 -4.31
N THR A 121 -5.38 9.73 -5.36
CA THR A 121 -6.03 10.36 -6.52
C THR A 121 -7.40 10.95 -6.19
N ASN A 122 -8.24 10.17 -5.53
CA ASN A 122 -9.59 10.56 -5.09
C ASN A 122 -10.19 9.50 -4.16
N LEU A 123 -11.26 9.88 -3.49
CA LEU A 123 -12.15 8.99 -2.73
C LEU A 123 -13.59 9.17 -3.26
N SER A 124 -14.26 8.06 -3.51
CA SER A 124 -15.68 7.98 -3.80
C SER A 124 -16.23 6.62 -3.38
N PRO A 125 -17.55 6.46 -3.16
CA PRO A 125 -18.12 5.19 -2.71
C PRO A 125 -17.75 4.02 -3.63
N ALA A 126 -17.04 3.03 -3.08
CA ALA A 126 -16.64 1.79 -3.76
C ALA A 126 -16.34 0.69 -2.74
N HIS A 127 -16.40 -0.58 -3.16
CA HIS A 127 -16.05 -1.75 -2.34
C HIS A 127 -16.74 -1.81 -0.96
N ILE A 128 -17.96 -1.25 -0.84
CA ILE A 128 -18.69 -1.16 0.42
C ILE A 128 -19.01 -2.55 0.96
N ASP A 129 -19.32 -3.51 0.09
CA ASP A 129 -19.60 -4.89 0.48
C ASP A 129 -18.41 -5.55 1.21
N PHE A 130 -17.19 -5.29 0.76
CA PHE A 130 -15.96 -5.82 1.37
C PHE A 130 -15.60 -5.10 2.67
N LEU A 131 -15.68 -3.78 2.69
CA LEU A 131 -15.26 -2.93 3.82
C LEU A 131 -16.43 -2.51 4.73
N LYS A 132 -17.65 -3.00 4.47
CA LYS A 132 -18.87 -2.82 5.29
C LYS A 132 -19.45 -1.39 5.30
N SER A 133 -18.65 -0.35 5.06
CA SER A 133 -19.11 1.03 4.96
C SER A 133 -18.15 1.90 4.18
N TYR A 134 -18.65 3.01 3.65
CA TYR A 134 -17.83 4.01 2.97
C TYR A 134 -16.85 4.69 3.94
N GLU A 135 -17.26 4.95 5.17
CA GLU A 135 -16.40 5.51 6.20
C GLU A 135 -15.18 4.61 6.48
N ASN A 136 -15.40 3.30 6.57
CA ASN A 136 -14.29 2.35 6.74
C ASN A 136 -13.39 2.30 5.50
N TYR A 137 -13.99 2.37 4.30
CA TYR A 137 -13.23 2.43 3.05
C TYR A 137 -12.29 3.63 3.01
N LYS A 138 -12.76 4.84 3.38
CA LYS A 138 -11.95 6.06 3.46
C LYS A 138 -10.79 5.88 4.43
N ARG A 139 -11.06 5.41 5.66
CA ARG A 139 -10.03 5.15 6.68
C ARG A 139 -8.97 4.16 6.21
N VAL A 140 -9.39 3.08 5.57
CA VAL A 140 -8.45 2.07 5.04
C VAL A 140 -7.55 2.70 3.97
N LYS A 141 -8.09 3.53 3.10
CA LYS A 141 -7.30 4.25 2.09
C LYS A 141 -6.28 5.22 2.72
N ALA A 142 -6.68 5.94 3.77
CA ALA A 142 -5.80 6.86 4.48
C ALA A 142 -4.63 6.17 5.20
N LYS A 143 -4.69 4.85 5.43
CA LYS A 143 -3.55 4.08 5.95
C LYS A 143 -2.29 4.18 5.11
N LEU A 144 -2.38 4.55 3.84
CA LEU A 144 -1.22 4.80 3.00
C LEU A 144 -0.27 5.82 3.65
N PHE A 145 -0.78 6.72 4.46
CA PHE A 145 -0.06 7.81 5.11
C PHE A 145 0.18 7.59 6.61
N GLN A 146 -0.27 6.47 7.18
CA GLN A 146 -0.31 6.27 8.64
C GLN A 146 1.04 6.38 9.34
N ASN A 147 2.13 6.07 8.64
CA ASN A 147 3.50 6.10 9.15
C ASN A 147 4.31 7.29 8.63
N HIS A 148 3.68 8.21 7.86
CA HIS A 148 4.35 9.41 7.35
C HIS A 148 4.88 10.28 8.49
N THR A 149 6.02 10.87 8.25
CA THR A 149 6.69 11.88 9.06
C THR A 149 6.97 13.12 8.19
N SER A 150 7.63 14.12 8.73
CA SER A 150 8.08 15.31 7.95
C SER A 150 9.05 14.98 6.80
N ASP A 151 9.63 13.78 6.79
CA ASP A 151 10.56 13.34 5.76
C ASP A 151 9.87 12.72 4.54
N ASN A 152 8.56 12.44 4.64
CA ASN A 152 7.76 11.87 3.57
C ASN A 152 7.00 12.95 2.81
N VAL A 153 6.60 12.64 1.57
CA VAL A 153 5.80 13.54 0.72
C VAL A 153 4.41 12.96 0.52
N ALA A 154 3.39 13.71 0.91
CA ALA A 154 1.98 13.39 0.62
C ALA A 154 1.49 14.22 -0.57
N ILE A 155 0.99 13.56 -1.62
CA ILE A 155 0.37 14.21 -2.79
C ILE A 155 -1.14 13.94 -2.73
N LEU A 156 -1.91 15.00 -2.55
CA LEU A 156 -3.35 14.92 -2.29
C LEU A 156 -4.14 15.70 -3.34
N ASN A 157 -5.29 15.14 -3.73
CA ASN A 157 -6.26 15.85 -4.57
C ASN A 157 -7.07 16.82 -3.69
N ILE A 158 -6.74 18.11 -3.77
CA ILE A 158 -7.39 19.17 -2.98
C ILE A 158 -8.82 19.49 -3.44
N GLU A 159 -9.25 19.01 -4.61
CA GLU A 159 -10.63 19.17 -5.09
C GLU A 159 -11.56 18.04 -4.61
N ASN A 160 -11.06 17.08 -3.83
CA ASN A 160 -11.83 15.99 -3.28
C ASN A 160 -11.94 16.13 -1.75
N ASP A 161 -13.10 16.56 -1.27
CA ASP A 161 -13.35 16.84 0.14
C ASP A 161 -13.06 15.65 1.06
N ASP A 162 -13.40 14.42 0.63
CA ASP A 162 -13.13 13.19 1.39
C ASP A 162 -11.62 12.93 1.53
N VAL A 163 -10.81 13.24 0.51
CA VAL A 163 -9.35 13.12 0.59
C VAL A 163 -8.84 14.09 1.65
N ILE A 164 -9.25 15.35 1.60
CA ILE A 164 -8.80 16.38 2.55
C ILE A 164 -9.24 16.03 3.98
N GLU A 165 -10.48 15.58 4.16
CA GLU A 165 -11.00 15.18 5.47
C GLU A 165 -10.17 14.03 6.09
N GLU A 166 -9.95 12.96 5.34
CA GLU A 166 -9.25 11.77 5.84
C GLU A 166 -7.75 11.98 6.05
N THR A 167 -7.17 12.99 5.38
CA THR A 167 -5.73 13.24 5.44
C THR A 167 -5.34 14.46 6.27
N LYS A 168 -6.28 15.16 6.89
CA LYS A 168 -6.05 16.39 7.67
C LYS A 168 -5.08 16.25 8.84
N ASN A 169 -4.85 15.03 9.34
CA ASN A 169 -3.96 14.74 10.47
C ASN A 169 -2.60 14.12 10.05
N ILE A 170 -2.29 14.08 8.75
CA ILE A 170 -0.97 13.63 8.28
C ILE A 170 0.09 14.63 8.79
N LYS A 171 1.17 14.07 9.31
CA LYS A 171 2.28 14.86 9.89
C LYS A 171 3.26 15.31 8.82
#